data_8d2c17cb1cee27b6116b7a1468c2015e
#
_entry.id   8d2c17cb1cee27b6116b7a1468c2015e
#
_cell.length_a   1.000
_cell.length_b   1.000
_cell.length_c   1.000
_cell.angle_alpha   90.00
_cell.angle_beta   90.00
_cell.angle_gamma   90.00
#
_symmetry.space_group_name_H-M   'P 1'
#
loop_
_entity.id
_entity.type
_entity.pdbx_description
1 polymer ?
#
loop_
_entity_poly.entity_id
_entity_poly.type
_entity_poly.pdbx_seq_one_letter_code
_entity_poly.pdbx_strand_id
1 'polypeptide(L)'
;MQTIIEYFETIPSSHRTLLLISGLSFFWILENNVSLFRFKYNKWKHAIPNLFFTLTTIIINFLLAFLLLSISDTVTSNKFGLLNWLPILPIWINVFLGILFLDLIGAYLPHWLEHKIKPLWMIHLVHHSDHQVDTTTANRHHPLESLIRFTFTLIGVLITGANIGIVMLYQSISLISTQFNHANIKLPKRVDLFLSYFFVSPDMHKTHHHYRLPFTDSNFGNIFSIWDRLFGTYKAFSREKLIYGVDVFFDENANGKIETLLKQPFQPYSKPTFSPESKN
;
A
#
# COMPACT_ATOMS: atom_id res chain seq x y z
N MET A 1 -10.23 -19.01 15.59
CA MET A 1 -9.02 -18.61 14.85
C MET A 1 -8.58 -19.72 13.91
N GLN A 2 -8.48 -20.98 14.33
CA GLN A 2 -8.11 -22.12 13.48
C GLN A 2 -8.98 -22.18 12.21
N THR A 3 -10.29 -22.19 12.35
CA THR A 3 -11.27 -22.20 11.23
C THR A 3 -11.07 -21.03 10.23
N ILE A 4 -10.65 -19.86 10.74
CA ILE A 4 -10.35 -18.70 9.90
C ILE A 4 -9.11 -18.97 9.04
N ILE A 5 -8.04 -19.50 9.64
CA ILE A 5 -6.82 -19.83 8.89
C ILE A 5 -7.08 -20.90 7.84
N GLU A 6 -7.79 -21.97 8.19
CA GLU A 6 -8.20 -23.05 7.26
C GLU A 6 -9.03 -22.51 6.09
N TYR A 7 -9.93 -21.55 6.34
CA TYR A 7 -10.64 -20.86 5.27
C TYR A 7 -9.70 -20.10 4.35
N PHE A 8 -8.73 -19.35 4.91
CA PHE A 8 -7.78 -18.57 4.12
C PHE A 8 -6.74 -19.44 3.40
N GLU A 9 -6.45 -20.66 3.87
CA GLU A 9 -5.61 -21.62 3.16
C GLU A 9 -6.20 -22.01 1.79
N THR A 10 -7.52 -22.07 1.72
CA THR A 10 -8.27 -22.50 0.52
C THR A 10 -9.18 -21.43 -0.05
N ILE A 11 -8.95 -20.15 0.29
CA ILE A 11 -9.83 -19.05 -0.11
C ILE A 11 -10.04 -19.01 -1.63
N PRO A 12 -11.29 -19.11 -2.11
CA PRO A 12 -11.58 -19.05 -3.55
C PRO A 12 -11.12 -17.72 -4.17
N SER A 13 -10.61 -17.76 -5.40
CA SER A 13 -10.24 -16.55 -6.14
C SER A 13 -11.41 -15.58 -6.29
N SER A 14 -12.65 -16.08 -6.43
CA SER A 14 -13.86 -15.26 -6.45
C SER A 14 -14.08 -14.45 -5.17
N HIS A 15 -13.78 -15.04 -4.00
CA HIS A 15 -13.90 -14.30 -2.71
C HIS A 15 -12.84 -13.21 -2.58
N ARG A 16 -11.61 -13.46 -3.05
CA ARG A 16 -10.56 -12.43 -3.08
C ARG A 16 -10.92 -11.29 -4.04
N THR A 17 -11.46 -11.63 -5.22
CA THR A 17 -11.97 -10.64 -6.17
C THR A 17 -13.12 -9.83 -5.57
N LEU A 18 -14.06 -10.51 -4.90
CA LEU A 18 -15.17 -9.85 -4.22
C LEU A 18 -14.67 -8.90 -3.13
N LEU A 19 -13.66 -9.30 -2.34
CA LEU A 19 -13.04 -8.45 -1.32
C LEU A 19 -12.44 -7.18 -1.93
N LEU A 20 -11.69 -7.30 -3.05
CA LEU A 20 -11.13 -6.17 -3.77
C LEU A 20 -12.24 -5.21 -4.27
N ILE A 21 -13.24 -5.74 -4.96
CA ILE A 21 -14.30 -4.93 -5.56
C ILE A 21 -15.18 -4.29 -4.48
N SER A 22 -15.56 -5.05 -3.45
CA SER A 22 -16.42 -4.54 -2.38
C SER A 22 -15.72 -3.44 -1.57
N GLY A 23 -14.43 -3.61 -1.26
CA GLY A 23 -13.64 -2.60 -0.57
C GLY A 23 -13.50 -1.32 -1.40
N LEU A 24 -13.10 -1.44 -2.69
CA LEU A 24 -13.04 -0.29 -3.59
C LEU A 24 -14.40 0.41 -3.71
N SER A 25 -15.49 -0.34 -3.90
CA SER A 25 -16.83 0.22 -4.03
C SER A 25 -17.28 0.91 -2.75
N PHE A 26 -17.02 0.29 -1.60
CA PHE A 26 -17.37 0.85 -0.29
C PHE A 26 -16.70 2.20 -0.06
N PHE A 27 -15.37 2.27 -0.21
CA PHE A 27 -14.64 3.51 0.00
C PHE A 27 -14.96 4.54 -1.09
N TRP A 28 -15.14 4.13 -2.34
CA TRP A 28 -15.56 5.01 -3.42
C TRP A 28 -16.90 5.71 -3.12
N ILE A 29 -17.89 4.97 -2.60
CA ILE A 29 -19.19 5.52 -2.20
C ILE A 29 -19.03 6.42 -0.97
N LEU A 30 -18.22 5.99 0.01
CA LEU A 30 -17.98 6.75 1.24
C LEU A 30 -17.35 8.11 0.95
N GLU A 31 -16.40 8.18 0.03
CA GLU A 31 -15.74 9.42 -0.42
C GLU A 31 -16.72 10.46 -0.97
N ASN A 32 -17.81 10.04 -1.58
CA ASN A 32 -18.81 10.97 -2.10
C ASN A 32 -19.59 11.67 -0.98
N ASN A 33 -19.70 11.04 0.19
CA ASN A 33 -20.49 11.54 1.32
C ASN A 33 -19.64 12.29 2.35
N VAL A 34 -18.41 11.83 2.60
CA VAL A 34 -17.53 12.35 3.67
C VAL A 34 -16.14 12.70 3.15
N SER A 35 -16.06 13.31 1.97
CA SER A 35 -14.79 13.66 1.32
C SER A 35 -13.94 14.61 2.17
N LEU A 36 -12.62 14.35 2.21
CA LEU A 36 -11.65 15.26 2.79
C LEU A 36 -11.43 16.46 1.86
N PHE A 37 -11.18 16.22 0.56
CA PHE A 37 -11.04 17.22 -0.47
C PHE A 37 -12.15 17.09 -1.50
N ARG A 38 -12.72 18.23 -1.90
CA ARG A 38 -13.71 18.30 -2.99
C ARG A 38 -13.00 18.60 -4.30
N PHE A 39 -12.39 17.56 -4.87
CA PHE A 39 -11.76 17.69 -6.17
C PHE A 39 -12.76 17.97 -7.28
N LYS A 40 -12.44 18.92 -8.18
CA LYS A 40 -13.20 19.19 -9.40
C LYS A 40 -12.62 18.36 -10.55
N TYR A 41 -12.87 17.06 -10.57
CA TYR A 41 -12.35 16.14 -11.58
C TYR A 41 -13.38 15.09 -11.99
N ASN A 42 -13.18 14.48 -13.14
CA ASN A 42 -13.97 13.33 -13.55
C ASN A 42 -13.40 12.07 -12.87
N LYS A 43 -14.10 11.59 -11.84
CA LYS A 43 -13.67 10.47 -11.00
C LYS A 43 -13.46 9.17 -11.80
N TRP A 44 -14.29 8.92 -12.83
CA TRP A 44 -14.10 7.77 -13.71
C TRP A 44 -12.86 7.91 -14.59
N LYS A 45 -12.64 9.08 -15.18
CA LYS A 45 -11.44 9.33 -15.99
C LYS A 45 -10.16 9.18 -15.17
N HIS A 46 -10.18 9.60 -13.91
CA HIS A 46 -9.08 9.43 -12.97
C HIS A 46 -8.86 7.96 -12.60
N ALA A 47 -9.93 7.20 -12.38
CA ALA A 47 -9.85 5.79 -12.00
C ALA A 47 -9.28 4.88 -13.10
N ILE A 48 -9.46 5.20 -14.38
CA ILE A 48 -9.03 4.34 -15.50
C ILE A 48 -7.55 3.94 -15.42
N PRO A 49 -6.57 4.85 -15.32
CA PRO A 49 -5.17 4.46 -15.18
C PRO A 49 -4.92 3.66 -13.89
N ASN A 50 -5.56 4.00 -12.79
CA ASN A 50 -5.41 3.31 -11.52
C ASN A 50 -5.94 1.86 -11.60
N LEU A 51 -7.09 1.65 -12.23
CA LEU A 51 -7.64 0.31 -12.49
C LEU A 51 -6.80 -0.49 -13.49
N PHE A 52 -6.19 0.16 -14.47
CA PHE A 52 -5.21 -0.50 -15.34
C PHE A 52 -4.04 -1.06 -14.53
N PHE A 53 -3.45 -0.28 -13.62
CA PHE A 53 -2.36 -0.75 -12.76
C PHE A 53 -2.84 -1.81 -11.75
N THR A 54 -4.07 -1.71 -11.26
CA THR A 54 -4.69 -2.78 -10.46
C THR A 54 -4.71 -4.09 -11.24
N LEU A 55 -5.13 -4.06 -12.49
CA LEU A 55 -5.18 -5.25 -13.35
C LEU A 55 -3.77 -5.83 -13.61
N THR A 56 -2.77 -4.98 -13.89
CA THR A 56 -1.38 -5.46 -14.08
C THR A 56 -0.84 -6.12 -12.81
N THR A 57 -1.13 -5.56 -11.62
CA THR A 57 -0.75 -6.17 -10.33
C THR A 57 -1.43 -7.52 -10.12
N ILE A 58 -2.73 -7.65 -10.45
CA ILE A 58 -3.44 -8.94 -10.37
C ILE A 58 -2.79 -9.97 -11.28
N ILE A 59 -2.47 -9.61 -12.52
CA ILE A 59 -1.81 -10.51 -13.48
C ILE A 59 -0.45 -10.98 -12.96
N ILE A 60 0.39 -10.06 -12.48
CA ILE A 60 1.72 -10.38 -11.94
C ILE A 60 1.59 -11.32 -10.73
N ASN A 61 0.71 -11.00 -9.79
CA ASN A 61 0.50 -11.83 -8.60
C ASN A 61 -0.05 -13.21 -8.98
N PHE A 62 -0.92 -13.31 -9.98
CA PHE A 62 -1.41 -14.58 -10.47
C PHE A 62 -0.30 -15.44 -11.10
N LEU A 63 0.52 -14.84 -11.98
CA LEU A 63 1.63 -15.54 -12.63
C LEU A 63 2.69 -16.03 -11.64
N LEU A 64 2.88 -15.31 -10.53
CA LEU A 64 3.88 -15.62 -9.51
C LEU A 64 3.30 -16.39 -8.32
N ALA A 65 1.99 -16.64 -8.28
CA ALA A 65 1.33 -17.29 -7.15
C ALA A 65 1.92 -18.66 -6.80
N PHE A 66 2.38 -19.42 -7.80
CA PHE A 66 3.00 -20.72 -7.57
C PHE A 66 4.30 -20.63 -6.74
N LEU A 67 5.08 -19.56 -6.89
CA LEU A 67 6.28 -19.32 -6.07
C LEU A 67 5.89 -19.08 -4.60
N LEU A 68 4.84 -18.31 -4.37
CA LEU A 68 4.35 -18.03 -3.03
C LEU A 68 3.87 -19.31 -2.35
N LEU A 69 3.09 -20.14 -3.05
CA LEU A 69 2.63 -21.43 -2.55
C LEU A 69 3.80 -22.36 -2.26
N SER A 70 4.76 -22.50 -3.19
CA SER A 70 5.94 -23.35 -3.04
C SER A 70 6.80 -22.95 -1.86
N ILE A 71 7.06 -21.65 -1.67
CA ILE A 71 7.85 -21.17 -0.53
C ILE A 71 7.10 -21.40 0.78
N SER A 72 5.80 -21.08 0.83
CA SER A 72 4.99 -21.30 2.04
C SER A 72 4.91 -22.78 2.41
N ASP A 73 4.76 -23.66 1.46
CA ASP A 73 4.81 -25.12 1.68
C ASP A 73 6.17 -25.58 2.17
N THR A 74 7.24 -25.09 1.55
CA THR A 74 8.62 -25.43 1.92
C THR A 74 8.94 -25.01 3.35
N VAL A 75 8.60 -23.78 3.77
CA VAL A 75 8.89 -23.31 5.13
C VAL A 75 8.05 -24.04 6.17
N THR A 76 6.81 -24.38 5.85
CA THR A 76 5.90 -25.12 6.74
C THR A 76 6.36 -26.57 6.91
N SER A 77 6.66 -27.28 5.82
CA SER A 77 7.09 -28.66 5.85
C SER A 77 8.42 -28.86 6.53
N ASN A 78 9.37 -27.92 6.33
CA ASN A 78 10.70 -27.97 6.96
C ASN A 78 10.75 -27.29 8.35
N LYS A 79 9.63 -26.78 8.85
CA LYS A 79 9.54 -26.01 10.11
C LYS A 79 10.58 -24.89 10.16
N PHE A 80 10.76 -24.20 9.03
CA PHE A 80 11.72 -23.10 8.89
C PHE A 80 11.03 -21.75 9.13
N GLY A 81 11.77 -20.79 9.69
CA GLY A 81 11.34 -19.43 9.88
C GLY A 81 10.86 -19.12 11.30
N LEU A 82 10.78 -17.84 11.59
CA LEU A 82 10.58 -17.28 12.93
C LEU A 82 9.42 -17.94 13.70
N LEU A 83 8.26 -18.05 13.08
CA LEU A 83 7.07 -18.60 13.72
C LEU A 83 7.20 -20.07 14.08
N ASN A 84 8.01 -20.82 13.32
CA ASN A 84 8.26 -22.24 13.53
C ASN A 84 9.36 -22.50 14.58
N TRP A 85 10.20 -21.52 14.86
CA TRP A 85 11.28 -21.59 15.86
C TRP A 85 10.87 -21.09 17.23
N LEU A 86 9.75 -20.35 17.31
CA LEU A 86 9.19 -19.93 18.59
C LEU A 86 8.61 -21.13 19.36
N PRO A 87 8.52 -21.06 20.72
CA PRO A 87 7.76 -22.03 21.50
C PRO A 87 6.32 -22.13 20.99
N ILE A 88 5.63 -23.23 21.32
CA ILE A 88 4.21 -23.40 20.99
C ILE A 88 3.41 -22.27 21.64
N LEU A 89 2.93 -21.37 20.78
CA LEU A 89 2.10 -20.23 21.19
C LEU A 89 0.62 -20.51 20.89
N PRO A 90 -0.31 -19.88 21.63
CA PRO A 90 -1.71 -19.86 21.24
C PRO A 90 -1.84 -19.35 19.78
N ILE A 91 -2.71 -19.99 19.00
CA ILE A 91 -2.83 -19.73 17.55
C ILE A 91 -3.07 -18.25 17.23
N TRP A 92 -3.79 -17.52 18.05
CA TRP A 92 -4.07 -16.10 17.81
C TRP A 92 -2.80 -15.23 17.96
N ILE A 93 -1.86 -15.61 18.85
CA ILE A 93 -0.56 -14.92 18.97
C ILE A 93 0.28 -15.23 17.73
N ASN A 94 0.33 -16.49 17.30
CA ASN A 94 1.08 -16.90 16.12
C ASN A 94 0.59 -16.17 14.86
N VAL A 95 -0.73 -16.10 14.66
CA VAL A 95 -1.33 -15.36 13.56
C VAL A 95 -1.02 -13.87 13.63
N PHE A 96 -1.15 -13.26 14.82
CA PHE A 96 -0.84 -11.85 15.02
C PHE A 96 0.63 -11.54 14.71
N LEU A 97 1.56 -12.34 15.22
CA LEU A 97 3.00 -12.19 14.92
C LEU A 97 3.29 -12.40 13.43
N GLY A 98 2.64 -13.38 12.80
CA GLY A 98 2.75 -13.60 11.36
C GLY A 98 2.33 -12.38 10.55
N ILE A 99 1.16 -11.82 10.83
CA ILE A 99 0.68 -10.60 10.16
C ILE A 99 1.60 -9.42 10.46
N LEU A 100 2.04 -9.27 11.71
CA LEU A 100 2.92 -8.18 12.13
C LEU A 100 4.23 -8.20 11.34
N PHE A 101 4.94 -9.33 11.30
CA PHE A 101 6.22 -9.43 10.59
C PHE A 101 6.07 -9.43 9.06
N LEU A 102 4.98 -9.98 8.52
CA LEU A 102 4.68 -9.87 7.09
C LEU A 102 4.44 -8.41 6.69
N ASP A 103 3.78 -7.62 7.54
CA ASP A 103 3.59 -6.17 7.30
C ASP A 103 4.92 -5.41 7.34
N LEU A 104 5.80 -5.75 8.28
CA LEU A 104 7.14 -5.16 8.35
C LEU A 104 7.95 -5.44 7.08
N ILE A 105 8.04 -6.73 6.70
CA ILE A 105 8.95 -7.17 5.63
C ILE A 105 8.32 -7.01 4.25
N GLY A 106 7.02 -7.29 4.12
CA GLY A 106 6.30 -7.29 2.85
C GLY A 106 5.68 -5.94 2.47
N ALA A 107 5.53 -5.01 3.42
CA ALA A 107 4.96 -3.70 3.14
C ALA A 107 5.86 -2.54 3.57
N TYR A 108 6.18 -2.40 4.86
CA TYR A 108 6.97 -1.27 5.35
C TYR A 108 8.36 -1.21 4.73
N LEU A 109 9.10 -2.30 4.75
CA LEU A 109 10.50 -2.34 4.28
C LEU A 109 10.63 -2.02 2.78
N PRO A 110 9.89 -2.66 1.85
CA PRO A 110 9.96 -2.28 0.44
C PRO A 110 9.53 -0.83 0.21
N HIS A 111 8.51 -0.33 0.87
CA HIS A 111 8.04 1.04 0.74
C HIS A 111 9.11 2.05 1.19
N TRP A 112 9.76 1.80 2.33
CA TRP A 112 10.90 2.59 2.80
C TRP A 112 12.06 2.56 1.80
N LEU A 113 12.42 1.39 1.25
CA LEU A 113 13.48 1.26 0.23
C LEU A 113 13.12 1.98 -1.06
N GLU A 114 11.87 1.93 -1.48
CA GLU A 114 11.35 2.66 -2.65
C GLU A 114 11.54 4.17 -2.52
N HIS A 115 11.53 4.71 -1.32
CA HIS A 115 11.83 6.12 -1.06
C HIS A 115 13.32 6.43 -0.88
N LYS A 116 14.14 5.46 -0.46
CA LYS A 116 15.58 5.69 -0.17
C LYS A 116 16.49 5.38 -1.34
N ILE A 117 16.07 4.51 -2.25
CA ILE A 117 16.89 4.04 -3.37
C ILE A 117 16.34 4.66 -4.66
N LYS A 118 17.13 5.57 -5.27
CA LYS A 118 16.68 6.36 -6.44
C LYS A 118 16.04 5.54 -7.57
N PRO A 119 16.57 4.40 -8.06
CA PRO A 119 15.88 3.60 -9.07
C PRO A 119 14.51 3.08 -8.61
N LEU A 120 14.37 2.69 -7.34
CA LEU A 120 13.10 2.23 -6.79
C LEU A 120 12.12 3.40 -6.63
N TRP A 121 12.61 4.57 -6.19
CA TRP A 121 11.82 5.80 -6.15
C TRP A 121 11.25 6.16 -7.52
N MET A 122 12.05 6.08 -8.58
CA MET A 122 11.57 6.39 -9.94
C MET A 122 10.40 5.48 -10.38
N ILE A 123 10.36 4.25 -9.88
CA ILE A 123 9.26 3.31 -10.12
C ILE A 123 8.06 3.69 -9.26
N HIS A 124 8.27 3.94 -7.96
CA HIS A 124 7.24 4.28 -6.99
C HIS A 124 6.66 5.69 -7.21
N LEU A 125 7.38 6.56 -7.88
CA LEU A 125 6.95 7.90 -8.24
C LEU A 125 5.66 7.91 -9.08
N VAL A 126 5.37 6.84 -9.83
CA VAL A 126 4.09 6.64 -10.53
C VAL A 126 2.91 6.68 -9.55
N HIS A 127 3.08 6.08 -8.37
CA HIS A 127 2.11 6.11 -7.29
C HIS A 127 1.94 7.52 -6.72
N HIS A 128 3.05 8.20 -6.42
CA HIS A 128 3.05 9.56 -5.87
C HIS A 128 2.66 10.65 -6.86
N SER A 129 2.67 10.39 -8.18
CA SER A 129 2.32 11.38 -9.20
C SER A 129 0.82 11.71 -9.27
N ASP A 130 0.00 11.08 -8.43
CA ASP A 130 -1.43 11.35 -8.34
C ASP A 130 -1.72 12.65 -7.58
N HIS A 131 -2.40 13.59 -8.23
CA HIS A 131 -2.80 14.88 -7.63
C HIS A 131 -4.18 14.83 -6.95
N GLN A 132 -4.92 13.73 -7.14
CA GLN A 132 -6.27 13.55 -6.59
C GLN A 132 -6.37 12.21 -5.85
N VAL A 133 -5.52 12.01 -4.84
CA VAL A 133 -5.47 10.75 -4.09
C VAL A 133 -6.84 10.35 -3.59
N ASP A 134 -7.32 9.21 -4.07
CA ASP A 134 -8.56 8.56 -3.67
C ASP A 134 -8.36 7.04 -3.52
N THR A 135 -9.42 6.30 -3.19
CA THR A 135 -9.31 4.85 -2.96
C THR A 135 -8.74 4.09 -4.16
N THR A 136 -8.88 4.59 -5.40
CA THR A 136 -8.33 3.92 -6.59
C THR A 136 -6.83 4.08 -6.69
N THR A 137 -6.25 5.14 -6.09
CA THR A 137 -4.81 5.38 -6.01
C THR A 137 -4.09 4.27 -5.24
N ALA A 138 -4.79 3.57 -4.34
CA ALA A 138 -4.27 2.46 -3.54
C ALA A 138 -3.53 1.39 -4.35
N ASN A 139 -3.91 1.19 -5.60
CA ASN A 139 -3.34 0.19 -6.49
C ASN A 139 -2.63 0.79 -7.72
N ARG A 140 -2.31 2.09 -7.69
CA ARG A 140 -1.59 2.78 -8.76
C ARG A 140 -0.09 2.43 -8.70
N HIS A 141 0.25 1.16 -8.92
CA HIS A 141 1.62 0.65 -8.86
C HIS A 141 2.12 0.25 -10.25
N HIS A 142 3.29 0.78 -10.63
CA HIS A 142 3.96 0.35 -11.86
C HIS A 142 4.20 -1.17 -11.84
N PRO A 143 4.11 -1.90 -12.97
CA PRO A 143 4.35 -3.35 -12.99
C PRO A 143 5.67 -3.79 -12.34
N LEU A 144 6.75 -3.01 -12.49
CA LEU A 144 8.02 -3.28 -11.83
C LEU A 144 7.91 -3.16 -10.29
N GLU A 145 7.10 -2.23 -9.78
CA GLU A 145 6.83 -2.12 -8.35
C GLU A 145 6.09 -3.34 -7.83
N SER A 146 5.09 -3.84 -8.58
CA SER A 146 4.40 -5.07 -8.22
C SER A 146 5.34 -6.26 -8.11
N LEU A 147 6.34 -6.38 -8.99
CA LEU A 147 7.39 -7.41 -8.89
C LEU A 147 8.25 -7.25 -7.64
N ILE A 148 8.67 -6.01 -7.32
CA ILE A 148 9.47 -5.71 -6.13
C ILE A 148 8.68 -6.08 -4.87
N ARG A 149 7.44 -5.61 -4.73
CA ARG A 149 6.58 -5.89 -3.58
C ARG A 149 6.26 -7.37 -3.44
N PHE A 150 6.04 -8.07 -4.56
CA PHE A 150 5.88 -9.52 -4.54
C PHE A 150 7.14 -10.23 -4.03
N THR A 151 8.32 -9.81 -4.47
CA THR A 151 9.61 -10.36 -4.00
C THR A 151 9.76 -10.18 -2.48
N PHE A 152 9.43 -9.00 -1.95
CA PHE A 152 9.47 -8.78 -0.50
C PHE A 152 8.41 -9.59 0.25
N THR A 153 7.27 -9.87 -0.37
CA THR A 153 6.29 -10.81 0.19
C THR A 153 6.88 -12.23 0.31
N LEU A 154 7.59 -12.72 -0.73
CA LEU A 154 8.28 -14.02 -0.68
C LEU A 154 9.35 -14.05 0.40
N ILE A 155 10.16 -13.00 0.52
CA ILE A 155 11.17 -12.85 1.58
C ILE A 155 10.48 -12.84 2.96
N GLY A 156 9.36 -12.13 3.09
CA GLY A 156 8.56 -12.10 4.31
C GLY A 156 8.08 -13.50 4.71
N VAL A 157 7.55 -14.28 3.78
CA VAL A 157 7.12 -15.65 4.02
C VAL A 157 8.29 -16.55 4.41
N LEU A 158 9.41 -16.44 3.71
CA LEU A 158 10.62 -17.20 4.01
C LEU A 158 11.14 -16.90 5.44
N ILE A 159 11.24 -15.63 5.81
CA ILE A 159 11.77 -15.24 7.14
C ILE A 159 10.78 -15.58 8.24
N THR A 160 9.50 -15.33 8.04
CA THR A 160 8.47 -15.58 9.07
C THR A 160 8.17 -17.06 9.23
N GLY A 161 8.27 -17.85 8.17
CA GLY A 161 7.79 -19.23 8.16
C GLY A 161 6.27 -19.34 8.20
N ALA A 162 5.57 -18.30 7.72
CA ALA A 162 4.12 -18.25 7.75
C ALA A 162 3.50 -19.25 6.75
N ASN A 163 2.51 -20.01 7.21
CA ASN A 163 1.71 -20.85 6.33
C ASN A 163 0.82 -20.01 5.41
N ILE A 164 0.35 -20.62 4.33
CA ILE A 164 -0.41 -19.89 3.29
C ILE A 164 -1.69 -19.25 3.82
N GLY A 165 -2.34 -19.82 4.83
CA GLY A 165 -3.54 -19.25 5.44
C GLY A 165 -3.25 -17.91 6.13
N ILE A 166 -2.14 -17.83 6.88
CA ILE A 166 -1.69 -16.56 7.48
C ILE A 166 -1.32 -15.54 6.40
N VAL A 167 -0.64 -15.97 5.34
CA VAL A 167 -0.26 -15.10 4.22
C VAL A 167 -1.48 -14.54 3.50
N MET A 168 -2.47 -15.38 3.19
CA MET A 168 -3.71 -14.95 2.51
C MET A 168 -4.55 -14.03 3.40
N LEU A 169 -4.60 -14.29 4.70
CA LEU A 169 -5.26 -13.42 5.67
C LEU A 169 -4.55 -12.05 5.73
N TYR A 170 -3.21 -12.05 5.83
CA TYR A 170 -2.41 -10.82 5.79
C TYR A 170 -2.66 -10.02 4.52
N GLN A 171 -2.60 -10.64 3.34
CA GLN A 171 -2.85 -9.96 2.06
C GLN A 171 -4.25 -9.36 1.99
N SER A 172 -5.25 -10.04 2.56
CA SER A 172 -6.63 -9.54 2.59
C SER A 172 -6.78 -8.31 3.50
N ILE A 173 -6.17 -8.35 4.68
CA ILE A 173 -6.15 -7.19 5.60
C ILE A 173 -5.35 -6.04 4.97
N SER A 174 -4.18 -6.32 4.40
CA SER A 174 -3.33 -5.35 3.72
C SER A 174 -4.07 -4.62 2.58
N LEU A 175 -4.81 -5.36 1.76
CA LEU A 175 -5.63 -4.81 0.68
C LEU A 175 -6.66 -3.79 1.19
N ILE A 176 -7.44 -4.16 2.21
CA ILE A 176 -8.46 -3.27 2.78
C ILE A 176 -7.80 -2.06 3.47
N SER A 177 -6.68 -2.27 4.18
CA SER A 177 -5.92 -1.18 4.81
C SER A 177 -5.42 -0.17 3.78
N THR A 178 -4.87 -0.64 2.65
CA THR A 178 -4.38 0.23 1.59
C THR A 178 -5.51 1.06 0.97
N GLN A 179 -6.67 0.44 0.71
CA GLN A 179 -7.86 1.16 0.21
C GLN A 179 -8.34 2.21 1.22
N PHE A 180 -8.37 1.87 2.51
CA PHE A 180 -8.74 2.80 3.58
C PHE A 180 -7.77 3.97 3.71
N ASN A 181 -6.46 3.71 3.69
CA ASN A 181 -5.43 4.73 3.86
C ASN A 181 -5.45 5.77 2.75
N HIS A 182 -5.72 5.35 1.51
CA HIS A 182 -5.79 6.23 0.35
C HIS A 182 -7.16 6.90 0.19
N ALA A 183 -8.23 6.33 0.75
CA ALA A 183 -9.56 6.86 0.59
C ALA A 183 -9.63 8.36 0.93
N ASN A 184 -10.21 9.15 0.03
CA ASN A 184 -10.40 10.60 0.22
C ASN A 184 -11.52 10.89 1.23
N ILE A 185 -11.41 10.33 2.43
CA ILE A 185 -12.39 10.47 3.52
C ILE A 185 -11.87 11.37 4.63
N LYS A 186 -12.81 12.09 5.24
CA LYS A 186 -12.55 12.98 6.39
C LYS A 186 -13.05 12.32 7.67
N LEU A 187 -12.16 11.69 8.41
CA LEU A 187 -12.45 11.23 9.76
C LEU A 187 -12.45 12.40 10.76
N PRO A 188 -13.22 12.32 11.87
CA PRO A 188 -13.00 13.23 13.00
C PRO A 188 -11.54 13.18 13.45
N LYS A 189 -10.90 14.33 13.67
CA LYS A 189 -9.45 14.41 13.98
C LYS A 189 -9.04 13.51 15.17
N ARG A 190 -9.89 13.42 16.21
CA ARG A 190 -9.63 12.56 17.37
C ARG A 190 -9.66 11.07 17.04
N VAL A 191 -10.56 10.66 16.13
CA VAL A 191 -10.68 9.28 15.67
C VAL A 191 -9.47 8.91 14.81
N ASP A 192 -9.10 9.75 13.84
CA ASP A 192 -7.93 9.53 13.00
C ASP A 192 -6.65 9.44 13.84
N LEU A 193 -6.46 10.36 14.77
CA LEU A 193 -5.33 10.36 15.70
C LEU A 193 -5.31 9.08 16.56
N PHE A 194 -6.44 8.66 17.11
CA PHE A 194 -6.51 7.43 17.91
C PHE A 194 -6.15 6.21 17.07
N LEU A 195 -6.70 6.08 15.87
CA LEU A 195 -6.37 5.00 14.94
C LEU A 195 -4.87 5.00 14.61
N SER A 196 -4.28 6.18 14.40
CA SER A 196 -2.86 6.31 14.03
C SER A 196 -1.88 5.83 15.10
N TYR A 197 -2.30 5.56 16.33
CA TYR A 197 -1.43 4.94 17.35
C TYR A 197 -1.17 3.46 17.07
N PHE A 198 -2.10 2.77 16.43
CA PHE A 198 -2.05 1.34 16.19
C PHE A 198 -1.95 1.00 14.71
N PHE A 199 -2.75 1.67 13.89
CA PHE A 199 -2.90 1.42 12.47
C PHE A 199 -2.55 2.65 11.66
N VAL A 200 -2.23 2.46 10.40
CA VAL A 200 -2.05 3.57 9.47
C VAL A 200 -3.41 4.18 9.15
N SER A 201 -3.60 5.43 9.57
CA SER A 201 -4.84 6.16 9.34
C SER A 201 -4.80 6.94 8.01
N PRO A 202 -5.96 7.35 7.47
CA PRO A 202 -6.01 8.18 6.26
C PRO A 202 -5.18 9.46 6.34
N ASP A 203 -5.24 10.23 7.44
CA ASP A 203 -4.45 11.47 7.56
C ASP A 203 -2.95 11.18 7.67
N MET A 204 -2.57 10.09 8.33
CA MET A 204 -1.18 9.65 8.44
C MET A 204 -0.62 9.33 7.04
N HIS A 205 -1.31 8.51 6.26
CA HIS A 205 -0.84 8.11 4.93
C HIS A 205 -0.92 9.26 3.91
N LYS A 206 -1.94 10.11 4.00
CA LYS A 206 -2.04 11.31 3.14
C LYS A 206 -0.92 12.32 3.39
N THR A 207 -0.37 12.37 4.60
CA THR A 207 0.84 13.15 4.89
C THR A 207 2.02 12.66 4.05
N HIS A 208 2.15 11.35 3.87
CA HIS A 208 3.13 10.71 3.00
C HIS A 208 2.96 11.10 1.52
N HIS A 209 1.75 11.28 1.03
CA HIS A 209 1.48 11.75 -0.33
C HIS A 209 1.64 13.25 -0.53
N HIS A 210 2.10 14.00 0.48
CA HIS A 210 2.39 15.41 0.32
C HIS A 210 3.60 15.60 -0.61
N TYR A 211 3.49 16.51 -1.59
CA TYR A 211 4.47 16.71 -2.67
C TYR A 211 5.89 17.05 -2.22
N ARG A 212 6.09 17.49 -0.98
CA ARG A 212 7.34 18.09 -0.49
C ARG A 212 7.95 17.35 0.69
N LEU A 213 9.28 17.23 0.65
CA LEU A 213 10.06 16.76 1.80
C LEU A 213 9.86 17.69 3.03
N PRO A 214 9.92 17.18 4.26
CA PRO A 214 10.24 15.79 4.60
C PRO A 214 9.00 14.88 4.70
N PHE A 215 7.82 15.33 4.29
CA PHE A 215 6.56 14.62 4.48
C PHE A 215 6.40 13.46 3.50
N THR A 216 6.76 13.65 2.24
CA THR A 216 6.80 12.57 1.24
C THR A 216 7.67 11.40 1.71
N ASP A 217 8.73 11.69 2.47
CA ASP A 217 9.72 10.70 2.94
C ASP A 217 9.44 10.24 4.37
N SER A 218 8.17 9.95 4.68
CA SER A 218 7.67 9.57 6.01
C SER A 218 6.44 8.67 5.91
N ASN A 219 6.01 8.04 7.01
CA ASN A 219 4.76 7.27 7.14
C ASN A 219 4.65 6.13 6.12
N PHE A 220 5.62 5.22 6.10
CA PHE A 220 5.73 4.10 5.16
C PHE A 220 4.88 2.88 5.52
N GLY A 221 4.28 2.84 6.71
CA GLY A 221 3.42 1.75 7.16
C GLY A 221 2.22 1.50 6.25
N ASN A 222 1.71 0.27 6.27
CA ASN A 222 0.48 -0.09 5.56
C ASN A 222 -0.64 -0.51 6.53
N ILE A 223 -0.46 -1.59 7.32
CA ILE A 223 -1.44 -1.98 8.34
C ILE A 223 -1.10 -1.27 9.65
N PHE A 224 0.11 -1.50 10.17
CA PHE A 224 0.52 -1.03 11.49
C PHE A 224 1.37 0.23 11.42
N SER A 225 1.01 1.23 12.21
CA SER A 225 1.75 2.49 12.37
C SER A 225 2.96 2.36 13.31
N ILE A 226 3.09 1.25 14.01
CA ILE A 226 4.17 1.00 14.96
C ILE A 226 5.56 1.07 14.30
N TRP A 227 5.66 0.65 13.05
CA TRP A 227 6.92 0.65 12.31
C TRP A 227 7.45 2.06 12.10
N ASP A 228 6.58 3.00 11.71
CA ASP A 228 6.97 4.40 11.54
C ASP A 228 7.41 5.05 12.86
N ARG A 229 6.79 4.64 13.97
CA ARG A 229 7.17 5.12 15.30
C ARG A 229 8.48 4.51 15.76
N LEU A 230 8.66 3.21 15.56
CA LEU A 230 9.85 2.47 15.96
C LEU A 230 11.10 2.93 15.20
N PHE A 231 10.95 3.16 13.88
CA PHE A 231 12.06 3.57 13.01
C PHE A 231 12.17 5.09 12.84
N GLY A 232 11.36 5.89 13.56
CA GLY A 232 11.44 7.35 13.56
C GLY A 232 10.99 8.00 12.26
N THR A 233 10.18 7.32 11.45
CA THR A 233 9.66 7.81 10.18
C THR A 233 8.26 8.42 10.29
N TYR A 234 7.63 8.38 11.47
CA TYR A 234 6.33 9.00 11.69
C TYR A 234 6.41 10.52 11.63
N LYS A 235 5.53 11.13 10.82
CA LYS A 235 5.31 12.58 10.76
C LYS A 235 3.82 12.89 10.71
N ALA A 236 3.44 13.92 11.44
CA ALA A 236 2.10 14.50 11.36
C ALA A 236 2.16 15.82 10.57
N PHE A 237 1.15 16.06 9.75
CA PHE A 237 0.98 17.27 8.97
C PHE A 237 -0.47 17.75 9.02
N SER A 238 -0.68 19.06 8.84
CA SER A 238 -2.03 19.60 8.81
C SER A 238 -2.73 19.19 7.52
N ARG A 239 -3.86 18.48 7.64
CA ARG A 239 -4.66 18.04 6.48
C ARG A 239 -5.12 19.20 5.60
N GLU A 240 -5.29 20.39 6.17
CA GLU A 240 -5.72 21.60 5.47
C GLU A 240 -4.62 22.17 4.55
N LYS A 241 -3.36 21.78 4.77
CA LYS A 241 -2.19 22.20 4.00
C LYS A 241 -1.65 21.12 3.06
N LEU A 242 -2.31 19.96 3.00
CA LEU A 242 -1.89 18.85 2.12
C LEU A 242 -2.06 19.26 0.66
N ILE A 243 -1.02 19.01 -0.12
CA ILE A 243 -1.00 19.14 -1.59
C ILE A 243 -0.40 17.83 -2.10
N TYR A 244 -1.15 17.08 -2.90
CA TYR A 244 -0.72 15.80 -3.45
C TYR A 244 0.09 15.98 -4.73
N GLY A 245 0.79 14.94 -5.11
CA GLY A 245 1.65 14.89 -6.28
C GLY A 245 3.13 14.85 -5.89
N VAL A 246 3.97 15.20 -6.84
CA VAL A 246 5.43 15.27 -6.67
C VAL A 246 5.93 16.61 -7.21
N ASP A 247 7.08 17.06 -6.71
CA ASP A 247 7.72 18.31 -7.13
C ASP A 247 8.41 18.22 -8.50
N VAL A 248 8.40 17.03 -9.09
CA VAL A 248 8.84 16.72 -10.46
C VAL A 248 7.66 16.14 -11.26
N PHE A 249 7.67 16.20 -12.57
CA PHE A 249 6.58 15.66 -13.42
C PHE A 249 5.19 16.22 -13.04
N PHE A 250 5.09 17.52 -12.86
CA PHE A 250 3.90 18.19 -12.31
C PHE A 250 2.73 18.36 -13.31
N ASP A 251 2.81 17.78 -14.51
CA ASP A 251 1.73 17.86 -15.49
C ASP A 251 0.61 16.85 -15.15
N GLU A 252 -0.50 17.35 -14.57
CA GLU A 252 -1.68 16.54 -14.24
C GLU A 252 -2.26 15.79 -15.46
N ASN A 253 -2.21 16.38 -16.65
CA ASN A 253 -2.72 15.74 -17.85
C ASN A 253 -1.81 14.59 -18.31
N ALA A 254 -0.51 14.75 -18.17
CA ALA A 254 0.46 13.69 -18.44
C ALA A 254 0.31 12.55 -17.41
N ASN A 255 0.17 12.88 -16.14
CA ASN A 255 -0.01 11.93 -15.03
C ASN A 255 -1.36 11.19 -15.05
N GLY A 256 -2.30 11.60 -15.90
CA GLY A 256 -3.55 10.88 -16.18
C GLY A 256 -3.45 9.87 -17.34
N LYS A 257 -2.29 9.76 -18.03
CA LYS A 257 -2.12 8.89 -19.20
C LYS A 257 -1.29 7.65 -18.87
N ILE A 258 -1.85 6.46 -19.14
CA ILE A 258 -1.20 5.16 -18.89
C ILE A 258 0.18 5.10 -19.56
N GLU A 259 0.29 5.53 -20.82
CA GLU A 259 1.56 5.52 -21.55
C GLU A 259 2.64 6.36 -20.86
N THR A 260 2.28 7.56 -20.40
CA THR A 260 3.21 8.45 -19.68
C THR A 260 3.68 7.80 -18.38
N LEU A 261 2.75 7.23 -17.62
CA LEU A 261 3.04 6.58 -16.34
C LEU A 261 3.92 5.33 -16.50
N LEU A 262 3.72 4.54 -17.56
CA LEU A 262 4.59 3.40 -17.86
C LEU A 262 6.02 3.82 -18.26
N LYS A 263 6.18 4.99 -18.88
CA LYS A 263 7.48 5.53 -19.26
C LYS A 263 8.17 6.33 -18.15
N GLN A 264 7.41 6.80 -17.17
CA GLN A 264 7.89 7.71 -16.12
C GLN A 264 9.13 7.21 -15.36
N PRO A 265 9.26 5.92 -14.97
CA PRO A 265 10.43 5.42 -14.28
C PRO A 265 11.75 5.54 -15.06
N PHE A 266 11.66 5.63 -16.39
CA PHE A 266 12.81 5.65 -17.30
C PHE A 266 13.17 7.05 -17.80
N GLN A 267 12.45 8.07 -17.32
CA GLN A 267 12.72 9.45 -17.71
C GLN A 267 13.85 10.04 -16.84
N PRO A 268 14.63 10.99 -17.38
CA PRO A 268 15.60 11.71 -16.59
C PRO A 268 14.94 12.43 -15.42
N TYR A 269 15.46 12.25 -14.22
CA TYR A 269 15.00 12.98 -13.04
C TYR A 269 15.45 14.44 -13.18
N SER A 270 14.52 15.34 -13.43
CA SER A 270 14.76 16.78 -13.45
C SER A 270 14.70 17.38 -12.06
N LYS A 271 15.43 18.47 -11.83
CA LYS A 271 15.27 19.27 -10.61
C LYS A 271 13.84 19.81 -10.54
N PRO A 272 13.26 19.97 -9.34
CA PRO A 272 11.94 20.56 -9.17
C PRO A 272 11.88 21.94 -9.86
N THR A 273 10.95 22.12 -10.77
CA THR A 273 10.71 23.41 -11.46
C THR A 273 9.49 24.13 -10.92
N PHE A 274 8.77 23.53 -9.99
CA PHE A 274 7.48 24.00 -9.50
C PHE A 274 7.47 24.17 -7.97
N SER A 275 6.97 25.35 -7.53
CA SER A 275 6.49 25.58 -6.16
C SER A 275 5.04 26.04 -6.23
N PRO A 276 4.08 25.32 -5.60
CA PRO A 276 2.69 25.77 -5.53
C PRO A 276 2.52 27.16 -4.89
N GLU A 277 3.49 27.59 -4.07
CA GLU A 277 3.52 28.90 -3.42
C GLU A 277 3.73 30.06 -4.41
N SER A 278 4.18 29.77 -5.63
CA SER A 278 4.38 30.79 -6.69
C SER A 278 3.09 31.18 -7.43
N LYS A 279 1.95 30.62 -7.06
CA LYS A 279 0.62 30.90 -7.66
C LYS A 279 -0.29 31.77 -6.79
N ASN A 280 0.23 32.38 -5.70
CA ASN A 280 -0.49 33.35 -4.90
C ASN A 280 -0.15 34.78 -5.30
#